data_93fd6630f72c65c7e24bdc8535ba8a1f
#
_entry.id   93fd6630f72c65c7e24bdc8535ba8a1f
#
_cell.length_a   1.000
_cell.length_b   1.000
_cell.length_c   1.000
_cell.angle_alpha   90.00
_cell.angle_beta   90.00
_cell.angle_gamma   90.00
#
_symmetry.space_group_name_H-M   'P 1'
#
loop_
_entity.id
_entity.type
_entity.pdbx_description
1 polymer ?
#
loop_
_entity_poly.entity_id
_entity_poly.type
_entity_poly.pdbx_seq_one_letter_code
_entity_poly.pdbx_strand_id
1 'polypeptide(L)'
;MPVNWMDVSSLSFNTLLLLERVQLSWFPGWAPEAEMAIALRANPAVEWYLRHKCPELEPWLDGVMAKENRQASAEQVRQAEVAILQALDDLVVYAVDPAVYDAQPFLGWDSRELTSLADFAGKIVIDVGSGTGRLALAVADKAQAVFAVEPVANLRRYLKHKARSQGIHNLYPVDGLITDIPFPDAFADVTMGGHVFGDHPQAECQELLRVTRPGGAVILCPGNRDTDDDRHQFLVSQGFQWARFEEPRDGTKRKYWRTA
;
A
#
# COMPACT_ATOMS: atom_id res chain seq x y z
N MET A 1 3.76 -1.95 18.52
CA MET A 1 2.54 -2.73 18.85
C MET A 1 1.78 -2.85 17.55
N PRO A 2 1.21 -4.00 17.19
CA PRO A 2 0.33 -4.06 16.03
C PRO A 2 -0.80 -3.06 16.23
N VAL A 3 -1.04 -2.25 15.24
CA VAL A 3 -2.13 -1.28 15.23
C VAL A 3 -3.39 -2.11 14.99
N ASN A 4 -4.25 -2.23 15.96
CA ASN A 4 -5.51 -2.97 15.80
C ASN A 4 -6.49 -2.06 15.03
N TRP A 5 -6.50 -2.17 13.70
CA TRP A 5 -7.29 -1.30 12.81
C TRP A 5 -8.79 -1.58 12.94
N MET A 6 -9.14 -2.86 13.10
CA MET A 6 -10.52 -3.31 13.18
C MET A 6 -10.65 -4.57 14.04
N ASP A 7 -11.84 -4.83 14.59
CA ASP A 7 -12.13 -6.11 15.24
C ASP A 7 -12.33 -7.21 14.18
N VAL A 8 -11.35 -8.10 14.09
CA VAL A 8 -11.37 -9.24 13.16
C VAL A 8 -11.97 -10.51 13.78
N SER A 9 -12.35 -10.48 15.06
CA SER A 9 -12.81 -11.67 15.79
C SER A 9 -14.10 -12.27 15.23
N SER A 10 -14.93 -11.49 14.56
CA SER A 10 -16.15 -11.92 13.90
C SER A 10 -15.98 -12.29 12.42
N LEU A 11 -14.82 -12.02 11.82
CA LEU A 11 -14.58 -12.29 10.42
C LEU A 11 -14.36 -13.80 10.17
N SER A 12 -14.84 -14.29 9.04
CA SER A 12 -14.50 -15.61 8.52
C SER A 12 -13.06 -15.63 8.01
N PHE A 13 -12.37 -16.76 8.15
CA PHE A 13 -11.06 -16.96 7.55
C PHE A 13 -11.08 -16.86 6.01
N ASN A 14 -12.24 -17.11 5.40
CA ASN A 14 -12.46 -16.87 3.96
C ASN A 14 -12.30 -15.38 3.55
N THR A 15 -12.18 -14.46 4.49
CA THR A 15 -11.83 -13.06 4.20
C THR A 15 -10.50 -12.96 3.45
N LEU A 16 -9.58 -13.90 3.63
CA LEU A 16 -8.32 -13.95 2.88
C LEU A 16 -8.52 -14.14 1.36
N LEU A 17 -9.67 -14.66 0.92
CA LEU A 17 -10.04 -14.76 -0.49
C LEU A 17 -10.29 -13.39 -1.16
N LEU A 18 -10.38 -12.33 -0.38
CA LEU A 18 -10.55 -10.96 -0.89
C LEU A 18 -9.21 -10.23 -1.14
N LEU A 19 -8.10 -10.82 -0.68
CA LEU A 19 -6.78 -10.19 -0.79
C LEU A 19 -6.22 -10.33 -2.22
N GLU A 20 -5.53 -9.30 -2.67
CA GLU A 20 -4.85 -9.29 -3.96
C GLU A 20 -3.45 -9.89 -3.86
N ARG A 21 -2.89 -10.30 -5.02
CA ARG A 21 -1.58 -10.94 -5.10
C ARG A 21 -0.49 -10.18 -4.36
N VAL A 22 -0.44 -8.86 -4.50
CA VAL A 22 0.54 -8.00 -3.81
C VAL A 22 0.43 -8.10 -2.29
N GLN A 23 -0.79 -8.17 -1.74
CA GLN A 23 -1.01 -8.32 -0.30
C GLN A 23 -0.59 -9.71 0.18
N LEU A 24 -0.85 -10.74 -0.63
CA LEU A 24 -0.46 -12.11 -0.33
C LEU A 24 1.06 -12.27 -0.34
N SER A 25 1.78 -11.58 -1.23
CA SER A 25 3.25 -11.68 -1.32
C SER A 25 3.97 -11.22 -0.05
N TRP A 26 3.32 -10.46 0.83
CA TRP A 26 3.86 -10.05 2.13
C TRP A 26 3.63 -11.07 3.27
N PHE A 27 2.86 -12.15 3.04
CA PHE A 27 2.60 -13.16 4.07
C PHE A 27 3.86 -13.75 4.70
N PRO A 28 4.93 -14.08 3.93
CA PRO A 28 6.21 -14.42 4.52
C PRO A 28 6.75 -13.27 5.38
N GLY A 29 6.93 -13.53 6.69
CA GLY A 29 7.39 -12.52 7.65
C GLY A 29 6.29 -11.76 8.39
N TRP A 30 5.04 -11.80 7.92
CA TRP A 30 3.89 -11.17 8.60
C TRP A 30 2.95 -12.20 9.23
N ALA A 31 2.59 -13.24 8.48
CA ALA A 31 1.68 -14.26 8.98
C ALA A 31 2.36 -15.20 9.98
N PRO A 32 1.71 -15.52 11.11
CA PRO A 32 2.22 -16.49 12.10
C PRO A 32 2.13 -17.90 11.51
N GLU A 33 3.29 -18.51 11.23
CA GLU A 33 3.38 -19.75 10.44
C GLU A 33 2.77 -20.98 11.13
N ALA A 34 2.85 -21.07 12.46
CA ALA A 34 2.27 -22.18 13.19
C ALA A 34 0.74 -22.18 13.12
N GLU A 35 0.13 -21.02 13.35
CA GLU A 35 -1.31 -20.79 13.23
C GLU A 35 -1.77 -20.96 11.78
N MET A 36 -0.96 -20.49 10.81
CA MET A 36 -1.24 -20.65 9.39
C MET A 36 -1.32 -22.14 9.01
N ALA A 37 -0.41 -22.99 9.52
CA ALA A 37 -0.44 -24.42 9.27
C ALA A 37 -1.73 -25.09 9.80
N ILE A 38 -2.20 -24.67 10.97
CA ILE A 38 -3.46 -25.17 11.57
C ILE A 38 -4.67 -24.74 10.74
N ALA A 39 -4.75 -23.43 10.46
CA ALA A 39 -5.91 -22.85 9.79
C ALA A 39 -6.06 -23.33 8.34
N LEU A 40 -4.96 -23.43 7.57
CA LEU A 40 -5.02 -23.85 6.17
C LEU A 40 -5.46 -25.30 6.02
N ARG A 41 -5.06 -26.22 6.92
CA ARG A 41 -5.55 -27.61 6.90
C ARG A 41 -7.05 -27.72 7.10
N ALA A 42 -7.62 -26.83 7.90
CA ALA A 42 -9.06 -26.77 8.12
C ALA A 42 -9.80 -26.03 7.01
N ASN A 43 -9.09 -25.21 6.20
CA ASN A 43 -9.66 -24.34 5.18
C ASN A 43 -8.98 -24.58 3.80
N PRO A 44 -9.19 -25.73 3.15
CA PRO A 44 -8.48 -26.09 1.92
C PRO A 44 -8.80 -25.15 0.76
N ALA A 45 -9.95 -24.49 0.75
CA ALA A 45 -10.28 -23.49 -0.27
C ALA A 45 -9.39 -22.24 -0.16
N VAL A 46 -9.04 -21.83 1.06
CA VAL A 46 -8.11 -20.71 1.29
C VAL A 46 -6.70 -21.10 0.87
N GLU A 47 -6.23 -22.31 1.29
CA GLU A 47 -4.91 -22.81 0.84
C GLU A 47 -4.80 -22.83 -0.69
N TRP A 48 -5.80 -23.41 -1.35
CA TRP A 48 -5.86 -23.46 -2.80
C TRP A 48 -5.78 -22.05 -3.43
N TYR A 49 -6.57 -21.11 -2.88
CA TYR A 49 -6.58 -19.74 -3.36
C TYR A 49 -5.21 -19.07 -3.24
N LEU A 50 -4.55 -19.17 -2.07
CA LEU A 50 -3.24 -18.58 -1.84
C LEU A 50 -2.22 -19.07 -2.88
N ARG A 51 -2.16 -20.38 -3.13
CA ARG A 51 -1.27 -20.98 -4.12
C ARG A 51 -1.55 -20.51 -5.55
N HIS A 52 -2.83 -20.38 -5.91
CA HIS A 52 -3.21 -19.99 -7.28
C HIS A 52 -3.13 -18.49 -7.53
N LYS A 53 -3.51 -17.68 -6.54
CA LYS A 53 -3.49 -16.22 -6.66
C LYS A 53 -2.06 -15.66 -6.59
N CYS A 54 -1.19 -16.30 -5.81
CA CYS A 54 0.19 -15.87 -5.59
C CYS A 54 1.14 -17.10 -5.65
N PRO A 55 1.47 -17.62 -6.85
CA PRO A 55 2.28 -18.82 -7.00
C PRO A 55 3.67 -18.72 -6.35
N GLU A 56 4.24 -17.56 -6.25
CA GLU A 56 5.51 -17.28 -5.56
C GLU A 56 5.50 -17.62 -4.06
N LEU A 57 4.33 -17.78 -3.44
CA LEU A 57 4.18 -18.24 -2.07
C LEU A 57 4.35 -19.76 -1.90
N GLU A 58 4.33 -20.53 -2.97
CA GLU A 58 4.31 -22.00 -2.90
C GLU A 58 5.43 -22.58 -2.04
N PRO A 59 6.72 -22.17 -2.16
CA PRO A 59 7.78 -22.69 -1.30
C PRO A 59 7.59 -22.37 0.19
N TRP A 60 7.05 -21.18 0.51
CA TRP A 60 6.75 -20.79 1.87
C TRP A 60 5.58 -21.58 2.43
N LEU A 61 4.50 -21.74 1.67
CA LEU A 61 3.33 -22.53 2.06
C LEU A 61 3.69 -24.00 2.33
N ASP A 62 4.56 -24.57 1.49
CA ASP A 62 5.07 -25.93 1.71
C ASP A 62 5.84 -26.04 3.03
N GLY A 63 6.70 -25.06 3.31
CA GLY A 63 7.40 -24.97 4.60
C GLY A 63 6.46 -24.83 5.79
N VAL A 64 5.41 -24.01 5.68
CA VAL A 64 4.36 -23.84 6.69
C VAL A 64 3.62 -25.16 6.90
N MET A 65 3.17 -25.81 5.84
CA MET A 65 2.41 -27.06 5.91
C MET A 65 3.23 -28.24 6.45
N ALA A 66 4.56 -28.21 6.34
CA ALA A 66 5.44 -29.23 6.89
C ALA A 66 5.64 -29.13 8.41
N LYS A 67 5.45 -27.93 9.01
CA LYS A 67 5.78 -27.69 10.44
C LYS A 67 4.82 -28.32 11.43
N GLU A 68 3.54 -28.37 11.12
CA GLU A 68 2.50 -28.83 12.05
C GLU A 68 1.69 -29.98 11.44
N ASN A 69 1.61 -31.10 12.11
CA ASN A 69 0.89 -32.29 11.63
C ASN A 69 -0.14 -32.80 12.66
N ARG A 70 -0.52 -31.99 13.64
CA ARG A 70 -1.52 -32.38 14.66
C ARG A 70 -2.93 -32.10 14.17
N GLN A 71 -3.84 -33.02 14.51
CA GLN A 71 -5.26 -32.75 14.35
C GLN A 71 -5.70 -31.75 15.42
N ALA A 72 -6.06 -30.52 14.99
CA ALA A 72 -6.52 -29.46 15.86
C ALA A 72 -8.03 -29.58 16.14
N SER A 73 -8.47 -29.19 17.33
CA SER A 73 -9.90 -29.06 17.65
C SER A 73 -10.48 -27.84 16.90
N ALA A 74 -11.81 -27.79 16.75
CA ALA A 74 -12.49 -26.64 16.15
C ALA A 74 -12.16 -25.31 16.85
N GLU A 75 -11.99 -25.33 18.17
CA GLU A 75 -11.61 -24.17 18.95
C GLU A 75 -10.18 -23.71 18.62
N GLN A 76 -9.22 -24.65 18.54
CA GLN A 76 -7.83 -24.36 18.15
C GLN A 76 -7.74 -23.83 16.73
N VAL A 77 -8.53 -24.38 15.80
CA VAL A 77 -8.63 -23.84 14.43
C VAL A 77 -9.11 -22.40 14.47
N ARG A 78 -10.20 -22.12 15.20
CA ARG A 78 -10.74 -20.75 15.27
C ARG A 78 -9.76 -19.77 15.92
N GLN A 79 -9.05 -20.17 16.95
CA GLN A 79 -8.01 -19.36 17.59
C GLN A 79 -6.88 -19.04 16.59
N ALA A 80 -6.44 -20.03 15.82
CA ALA A 80 -5.43 -19.83 14.78
C ALA A 80 -5.90 -18.86 13.66
N GLU A 81 -7.14 -19.04 13.17
CA GLU A 81 -7.76 -18.15 12.18
C GLU A 81 -7.78 -16.69 12.64
N VAL A 82 -8.23 -16.45 13.88
CA VAL A 82 -8.29 -15.09 14.47
C VAL A 82 -6.88 -14.51 14.64
N ALA A 83 -5.92 -15.31 15.12
CA ALA A 83 -4.54 -14.85 15.27
C ALA A 83 -3.92 -14.41 13.94
N ILE A 84 -4.19 -15.14 12.84
CA ILE A 84 -3.74 -14.77 11.50
C ILE A 84 -4.41 -13.48 11.05
N LEU A 85 -5.73 -13.38 11.15
CA LEU A 85 -6.47 -12.18 10.75
C LEU A 85 -6.03 -10.94 11.55
N GLN A 86 -5.68 -11.09 12.83
CA GLN A 86 -5.12 -10.02 13.65
C GLN A 86 -3.71 -9.61 13.22
N ALA A 87 -2.87 -10.57 12.85
CA ALA A 87 -1.52 -10.28 12.37
C ALA A 87 -1.52 -9.60 11.00
N LEU A 88 -2.59 -9.77 10.22
CA LEU A 88 -2.77 -9.23 8.88
C LEU A 88 -3.87 -8.15 8.82
N ASP A 89 -4.28 -7.55 9.94
CA ASP A 89 -5.43 -6.65 10.00
C ASP A 89 -5.26 -5.40 9.13
N ASP A 90 -4.03 -4.90 9.00
CA ASP A 90 -3.67 -3.79 8.11
C ASP A 90 -3.76 -4.13 6.61
N LEU A 91 -3.70 -5.41 6.23
CA LEU A 91 -4.00 -5.86 4.86
C LEU A 91 -5.50 -6.14 4.68
N VAL A 92 -6.12 -6.73 5.70
CA VAL A 92 -7.53 -7.11 5.70
C VAL A 92 -8.43 -5.87 5.64
N VAL A 93 -8.09 -4.79 6.33
CA VAL A 93 -8.87 -3.54 6.35
C VAL A 93 -9.07 -2.96 4.95
N TYR A 94 -8.09 -3.06 4.07
CA TYR A 94 -8.20 -2.58 2.69
C TYR A 94 -9.24 -3.34 1.87
N ALA A 95 -9.38 -4.64 2.15
CA ALA A 95 -10.32 -5.50 1.45
C ALA A 95 -11.73 -5.46 2.06
N VAL A 96 -11.86 -5.26 3.37
CA VAL A 96 -13.13 -5.35 4.10
C VAL A 96 -13.77 -3.99 4.31
N ASP A 97 -13.04 -3.03 4.85
CA ASP A 97 -13.55 -1.70 5.18
C ASP A 97 -12.50 -0.59 4.98
N PRO A 98 -12.31 -0.12 3.75
CA PRO A 98 -11.40 0.99 3.46
C PRO A 98 -11.72 2.29 4.21
N ALA A 99 -12.96 2.48 4.68
CA ALA A 99 -13.33 3.69 5.42
C ALA A 99 -12.67 3.75 6.80
N VAL A 100 -12.46 2.60 7.44
CA VAL A 100 -11.72 2.50 8.70
C VAL A 100 -10.27 2.95 8.50
N TYR A 101 -9.62 2.53 7.40
CA TYR A 101 -8.29 2.99 7.04
C TYR A 101 -8.29 4.50 6.73
N ASP A 102 -9.23 4.98 5.93
CA ASP A 102 -9.33 6.39 5.53
C ASP A 102 -9.54 7.35 6.71
N ALA A 103 -10.11 6.86 7.81
CA ALA A 103 -10.32 7.62 9.04
C ALA A 103 -9.11 7.64 9.98
N GLN A 104 -8.00 6.99 9.60
CA GLN A 104 -6.84 6.91 10.49
C GLN A 104 -6.14 8.26 10.67
N PRO A 105 -5.78 8.59 11.91
CA PRO A 105 -5.20 9.90 12.23
C PRO A 105 -3.90 10.23 11.52
N PHE A 106 -3.07 9.24 11.20
CA PHE A 106 -1.82 9.46 10.49
C PHE A 106 -2.02 10.03 9.08
N LEU A 107 -3.21 9.86 8.47
CA LEU A 107 -3.55 10.50 7.21
C LEU A 107 -3.90 12.00 7.35
N GLY A 108 -4.03 12.51 8.57
CA GLY A 108 -4.46 13.88 8.86
C GLY A 108 -3.37 14.96 8.82
N TRP A 109 -2.19 14.69 8.23
CA TRP A 109 -1.14 15.68 8.08
C TRP A 109 -1.51 16.81 7.11
N ASP A 110 -0.84 17.97 7.25
CA ASP A 110 -1.13 19.14 6.43
C ASP A 110 -0.75 18.92 4.96
N SER A 111 -1.72 18.99 4.06
CA SER A 111 -1.49 18.81 2.61
C SER A 111 -0.51 19.82 2.01
N ARG A 112 -0.22 20.95 2.68
CA ARG A 112 0.83 21.89 2.27
C ARG A 112 2.22 21.26 2.29
N GLU A 113 2.43 20.20 3.08
CA GLU A 113 3.69 19.45 3.07
C GLU A 113 3.97 18.80 1.70
N LEU A 114 2.92 18.42 0.98
CA LEU A 114 2.99 17.95 -0.40
C LEU A 114 2.93 19.11 -1.41
N THR A 115 1.90 19.97 -1.29
CA THR A 115 1.58 20.94 -2.34
C THR A 115 2.57 22.09 -2.45
N SER A 116 3.48 22.24 -1.47
CA SER A 116 4.61 23.18 -1.54
C SER A 116 5.83 22.66 -2.32
N LEU A 117 5.86 21.37 -2.68
CA LEU A 117 7.03 20.73 -3.32
C LEU A 117 7.02 20.84 -4.85
N ALA A 118 5.86 21.08 -5.45
CA ALA A 118 5.72 21.29 -6.90
C ALA A 118 4.49 22.14 -7.22
N ASP A 119 4.47 22.71 -8.44
CA ASP A 119 3.28 23.32 -9.03
C ASP A 119 2.42 22.23 -9.69
N PHE A 120 1.17 22.09 -9.24
CA PHE A 120 0.20 21.10 -9.76
C PHE A 120 -0.79 21.72 -10.76
N ALA A 121 -0.78 23.05 -10.98
CA ALA A 121 -1.76 23.73 -11.81
C ALA A 121 -1.67 23.28 -13.28
N GLY A 122 -2.76 22.67 -13.77
CA GLY A 122 -2.84 22.20 -15.15
C GLY A 122 -1.92 21.02 -15.48
N LYS A 123 -1.41 20.30 -14.49
CA LYS A 123 -0.45 19.18 -14.64
C LYS A 123 -1.13 17.83 -14.77
N ILE A 124 -0.46 16.90 -15.46
CA ILE A 124 -0.74 15.47 -15.41
C ILE A 124 0.02 14.90 -14.22
N VAL A 125 -0.70 14.29 -13.27
CA VAL A 125 -0.16 13.78 -12.03
C VAL A 125 -0.39 12.27 -11.95
N ILE A 126 0.63 11.51 -11.53
CA ILE A 126 0.51 10.12 -11.10
C ILE A 126 0.69 10.07 -9.57
N ASP A 127 -0.25 9.45 -8.87
CA ASP A 127 -0.17 9.12 -7.44
C ASP A 127 -0.04 7.60 -7.29
N VAL A 128 1.12 7.10 -6.88
CA VAL A 128 1.44 5.66 -6.80
C VAL A 128 1.24 5.15 -5.39
N GLY A 129 0.58 3.99 -5.25
CA GLY A 129 0.13 3.49 -3.95
C GLY A 129 -0.91 4.43 -3.35
N SER A 130 -1.86 4.85 -4.18
CA SER A 130 -2.78 5.94 -3.83
C SER A 130 -3.72 5.63 -2.65
N GLY A 131 -3.90 4.36 -2.30
CA GLY A 131 -4.74 3.94 -1.19
C GLY A 131 -6.17 4.52 -1.29
N THR A 132 -6.58 5.23 -0.25
CA THR A 132 -7.86 5.96 -0.20
C THR A 132 -7.79 7.37 -0.78
N GLY A 133 -6.65 7.73 -1.41
CA GLY A 133 -6.49 8.96 -2.20
C GLY A 133 -6.03 10.19 -1.44
N ARG A 134 -5.30 10.03 -0.33
CA ARG A 134 -4.85 11.17 0.48
C ARG A 134 -4.06 12.21 -0.35
N LEU A 135 -3.14 11.76 -1.20
CA LEU A 135 -2.34 12.62 -2.06
C LEU A 135 -3.14 13.06 -3.30
N ALA A 136 -3.74 12.09 -3.99
CA ALA A 136 -4.50 12.34 -5.22
C ALA A 136 -5.58 13.43 -5.03
N LEU A 137 -6.35 13.35 -3.95
CA LEU A 137 -7.42 14.31 -3.64
C LEU A 137 -6.88 15.69 -3.24
N ALA A 138 -5.68 15.74 -2.63
CA ALA A 138 -5.07 17.02 -2.21
C ALA A 138 -4.63 17.90 -3.39
N VAL A 139 -4.52 17.35 -4.60
CA VAL A 139 -4.04 18.06 -5.78
C VAL A 139 -5.05 18.08 -6.93
N ALA A 140 -6.14 17.32 -6.84
CA ALA A 140 -7.09 17.12 -7.93
C ALA A 140 -7.80 18.41 -8.37
N ASP A 141 -8.01 19.36 -7.46
CA ASP A 141 -8.62 20.66 -7.75
C ASP A 141 -7.75 21.56 -8.65
N LYS A 142 -6.44 21.33 -8.67
CA LYS A 142 -5.46 22.10 -9.43
C LYS A 142 -4.98 21.37 -10.67
N ALA A 143 -4.88 20.05 -10.60
CA ALA A 143 -4.35 19.22 -11.66
C ALA A 143 -5.28 19.17 -12.89
N GLN A 144 -4.71 19.00 -14.08
CA GLN A 144 -5.46 18.67 -15.27
C GLN A 144 -6.08 17.27 -15.16
N ALA A 145 -5.28 16.30 -14.73
CA ALA A 145 -5.70 14.93 -14.47
C ALA A 145 -4.82 14.29 -13.39
N VAL A 146 -5.42 13.44 -12.55
CA VAL A 146 -4.71 12.63 -11.55
C VAL A 146 -4.98 11.15 -11.83
N PHE A 147 -3.92 10.40 -12.07
CA PHE A 147 -3.96 8.95 -12.22
C PHE A 147 -3.50 8.31 -10.91
N ALA A 148 -4.45 7.70 -10.20
CA ALA A 148 -4.23 7.08 -8.90
C ALA A 148 -3.92 5.59 -9.09
N VAL A 149 -2.65 5.22 -9.08
CA VAL A 149 -2.17 3.85 -9.27
C VAL A 149 -2.26 3.10 -7.95
N GLU A 150 -3.04 2.03 -7.91
CA GLU A 150 -3.32 1.28 -6.68
C GLU A 150 -3.62 -0.20 -7.02
N PRO A 151 -2.85 -1.18 -6.49
CA PRO A 151 -3.06 -2.59 -6.82
C PRO A 151 -4.31 -3.20 -6.17
N VAL A 152 -4.80 -2.66 -5.04
CA VAL A 152 -5.95 -3.23 -4.33
C VAL A 152 -7.27 -2.75 -4.95
N ALA A 153 -7.99 -3.67 -5.59
CA ALA A 153 -9.23 -3.36 -6.33
C ALA A 153 -10.30 -2.66 -5.45
N ASN A 154 -10.41 -3.03 -4.18
CA ASN A 154 -11.37 -2.44 -3.27
C ASN A 154 -11.01 -0.99 -2.90
N LEU A 155 -9.72 -0.69 -2.73
CA LEU A 155 -9.24 0.69 -2.53
C LEU A 155 -9.51 1.54 -3.77
N ARG A 156 -9.25 1.04 -5.00
CA ARG A 156 -9.60 1.74 -6.25
C ARG A 156 -11.09 2.05 -6.34
N ARG A 157 -11.94 1.10 -5.96
CA ARG A 157 -13.39 1.29 -5.95
C ARG A 157 -13.80 2.34 -4.92
N TYR A 158 -13.27 2.25 -3.72
CA TYR A 158 -13.50 3.22 -2.65
C TYR A 158 -13.09 4.64 -3.09
N LEU A 159 -11.87 4.81 -3.59
CA LEU A 159 -11.35 6.10 -4.06
C LEU A 159 -12.23 6.69 -5.17
N LYS A 160 -12.67 5.87 -6.13
CA LYS A 160 -13.57 6.31 -7.20
C LYS A 160 -14.90 6.84 -6.66
N HIS A 161 -15.48 6.18 -5.67
CA HIS A 161 -16.71 6.65 -5.02
C HIS A 161 -16.48 7.93 -4.23
N LYS A 162 -15.41 7.99 -3.45
CA LYS A 162 -15.02 9.16 -2.64
C LYS A 162 -14.78 10.39 -3.53
N ALA A 163 -14.02 10.27 -4.61
CA ALA A 163 -13.80 11.36 -5.56
C ALA A 163 -15.11 11.89 -6.15
N ARG A 164 -16.00 10.99 -6.61
CA ARG A 164 -17.31 11.36 -7.17
C ARG A 164 -18.20 12.07 -6.14
N SER A 165 -18.25 11.60 -4.89
CA SER A 165 -19.04 12.24 -3.83
C SER A 165 -18.57 13.66 -3.50
N GLN A 166 -17.29 13.95 -3.78
CA GLN A 166 -16.68 15.28 -3.61
C GLN A 166 -16.73 16.13 -4.91
N GLY A 167 -17.41 15.64 -5.96
CA GLY A 167 -17.50 16.36 -7.24
C GLY A 167 -16.22 16.38 -8.06
N ILE A 168 -15.25 15.50 -7.76
CA ILE A 168 -13.98 15.39 -8.48
C ILE A 168 -14.15 14.43 -9.67
N HIS A 169 -13.90 14.95 -10.88
CA HIS A 169 -14.14 14.22 -12.14
C HIS A 169 -12.87 13.93 -12.95
N ASN A 170 -11.74 14.50 -12.55
CA ASN A 170 -10.43 14.37 -13.22
C ASN A 170 -9.47 13.43 -12.49
N LEU A 171 -10.00 12.56 -11.60
CA LEU A 171 -9.24 11.55 -10.87
C LEU A 171 -9.63 10.14 -11.37
N TYR A 172 -8.61 9.38 -11.78
CA TYR A 172 -8.76 8.08 -12.44
C TYR A 172 -7.97 7.01 -11.68
N PRO A 173 -8.63 6.21 -10.81
CA PRO A 173 -7.99 5.05 -10.18
C PRO A 173 -7.70 3.97 -11.23
N VAL A 174 -6.44 3.53 -11.30
CA VAL A 174 -5.95 2.50 -12.22
C VAL A 174 -5.20 1.40 -11.47
N ASP A 175 -5.18 0.20 -12.04
CA ASP A 175 -4.42 -0.92 -11.51
C ASP A 175 -2.93 -0.77 -11.82
N GLY A 176 -2.04 -1.10 -10.88
CA GLY A 176 -0.60 -1.08 -11.09
C GLY A 176 0.19 -1.08 -9.78
N LEU A 177 1.49 -1.27 -9.91
CA LEU A 177 2.47 -1.32 -8.82
C LEU A 177 3.47 -0.19 -8.98
N ILE A 178 4.16 0.19 -7.90
CA ILE A 178 5.27 1.16 -7.97
C ILE A 178 6.45 0.65 -8.82
N THR A 179 6.60 -0.67 -8.94
CA THR A 179 7.62 -1.32 -9.78
C THR A 179 7.17 -1.60 -11.21
N ASP A 180 5.89 -1.32 -11.53
CA ASP A 180 5.27 -1.52 -12.85
C ASP A 180 4.11 -0.54 -13.01
N ILE A 181 4.47 0.73 -13.25
CA ILE A 181 3.49 1.82 -13.39
C ILE A 181 2.91 1.78 -14.81
N PRO A 182 1.57 1.64 -14.99
CA PRO A 182 0.94 1.31 -16.26
C PRO A 182 0.83 2.53 -17.21
N PHE A 183 1.90 3.31 -17.33
CA PHE A 183 1.98 4.48 -18.19
C PHE A 183 3.28 4.48 -19.00
N PRO A 184 3.30 5.10 -20.20
CA PRO A 184 4.51 5.20 -21.01
C PRO A 184 5.58 6.11 -20.37
N ASP A 185 6.79 6.04 -20.91
CA ASP A 185 7.89 6.91 -20.51
C ASP A 185 7.52 8.39 -20.67
N ALA A 186 7.98 9.22 -19.76
CA ALA A 186 7.80 10.68 -19.78
C ALA A 186 6.32 11.14 -19.87
N PHE A 187 5.40 10.38 -19.29
CA PHE A 187 3.96 10.66 -19.34
C PHE A 187 3.52 11.77 -18.39
N ALA A 188 4.02 11.77 -17.14
CA ALA A 188 3.53 12.65 -16.09
C ALA A 188 4.41 13.90 -15.91
N ASP A 189 3.78 15.01 -15.55
CA ASP A 189 4.46 16.22 -15.08
C ASP A 189 4.97 16.05 -13.65
N VAL A 190 4.19 15.34 -12.81
CA VAL A 190 4.49 15.06 -11.42
C VAL A 190 4.14 13.60 -11.14
N THR A 191 5.07 12.85 -10.59
CA THR A 191 4.83 11.52 -10.03
C THR A 191 5.06 11.57 -8.53
N MET A 192 4.07 11.13 -7.76
CA MET A 192 4.14 11.18 -6.29
C MET A 192 3.69 9.87 -5.67
N GLY A 193 4.07 9.65 -4.40
CA GLY A 193 3.60 8.52 -3.60
C GLY A 193 3.79 8.80 -2.12
N GLY A 194 3.00 8.15 -1.28
CA GLY A 194 3.11 8.24 0.17
C GLY A 194 3.11 6.87 0.82
N HIS A 195 4.06 6.61 1.73
CA HIS A 195 4.23 5.32 2.43
C HIS A 195 4.38 4.09 1.51
N VAL A 196 4.85 4.29 0.28
CA VAL A 196 4.86 3.24 -0.75
C VAL A 196 6.26 2.78 -1.14
N PHE A 197 7.30 3.56 -0.81
CA PHE A 197 8.67 3.35 -1.27
C PHE A 197 9.50 2.50 -0.29
N GLY A 198 10.28 1.53 -0.82
CA GLY A 198 11.40 0.93 -0.10
C GLY A 198 11.42 -0.60 -0.03
N ASP A 199 10.51 -1.33 -0.68
CA ASP A 199 10.59 -2.79 -0.78
C ASP A 199 11.59 -3.21 -1.87
N HIS A 200 11.63 -2.45 -2.99
CA HIS A 200 12.55 -2.63 -4.11
C HIS A 200 13.10 -1.29 -4.60
N PRO A 201 13.93 -0.57 -3.80
CA PRO A 201 14.25 0.84 -4.01
C PRO A 201 14.77 1.19 -5.40
N GLN A 202 15.58 0.30 -6.02
CA GLN A 202 16.12 0.53 -7.36
C GLN A 202 15.03 0.49 -8.43
N ALA A 203 14.20 -0.57 -8.45
CA ALA A 203 13.13 -0.75 -9.43
C ALA A 203 12.06 0.35 -9.26
N GLU A 204 11.69 0.65 -8.02
CA GLU A 204 10.72 1.69 -7.68
C GLU A 204 11.19 3.07 -8.16
N CYS A 205 12.44 3.43 -7.86
CA CYS A 205 13.01 4.70 -8.29
C CYS A 205 13.11 4.79 -9.83
N GLN A 206 13.49 3.71 -10.50
CA GLN A 206 13.56 3.65 -11.96
C GLN A 206 12.18 3.88 -12.59
N GLU A 207 11.12 3.24 -12.09
CA GLU A 207 9.77 3.41 -12.58
C GLU A 207 9.21 4.80 -12.35
N LEU A 208 9.41 5.36 -11.14
CA LEU A 208 9.02 6.74 -10.84
C LEU A 208 9.67 7.74 -11.82
N LEU A 209 10.96 7.55 -12.11
CA LEU A 209 11.69 8.41 -13.06
C LEU A 209 11.28 8.15 -14.51
N ARG A 210 11.06 6.90 -14.89
CA ARG A 210 10.66 6.50 -16.24
C ARG A 210 9.37 7.21 -16.68
N VAL A 211 8.35 7.18 -15.83
CA VAL A 211 7.05 7.76 -16.16
C VAL A 211 7.00 9.27 -16.01
N THR A 212 7.97 9.88 -15.31
CA THR A 212 8.06 11.33 -15.14
C THR A 212 8.82 11.94 -16.31
N ARG A 213 8.26 12.96 -16.93
CA ARG A 213 8.93 13.66 -18.05
C ARG A 213 10.19 14.38 -17.57
N PRO A 214 11.19 14.60 -18.46
CA PRO A 214 12.35 15.43 -18.14
C PRO A 214 11.92 16.83 -17.64
N GLY A 215 12.47 17.26 -16.51
CA GLY A 215 12.09 18.50 -15.84
C GLY A 215 10.79 18.42 -15.02
N GLY A 216 10.15 17.27 -14.98
CA GLY A 216 9.03 16.97 -14.07
C GLY A 216 9.49 16.72 -12.64
N ALA A 217 8.56 16.57 -11.70
CA ALA A 217 8.86 16.34 -10.28
C ALA A 217 8.54 14.92 -9.86
N VAL A 218 9.44 14.29 -9.08
CA VAL A 218 9.18 13.04 -8.34
C VAL A 218 9.14 13.37 -6.86
N ILE A 219 8.05 12.97 -6.17
CA ILE A 219 7.78 13.31 -4.77
C ILE A 219 7.40 12.06 -3.97
N LEU A 220 8.01 11.88 -2.80
CA LEU A 220 7.61 10.89 -1.81
C LEU A 220 7.19 11.63 -0.53
N CYS A 221 5.88 11.70 -0.25
CA CYS A 221 5.33 12.45 0.89
C CYS A 221 4.02 11.83 1.42
N PRO A 222 3.99 11.25 2.60
CA PRO A 222 5.15 10.92 3.44
C PRO A 222 6.09 9.91 2.77
N GLY A 223 7.39 10.09 3.02
CA GLY A 223 8.41 9.13 2.63
C GLY A 223 8.71 8.16 3.77
N ASN A 224 9.90 8.24 4.35
CA ASN A 224 10.35 7.35 5.41
C ASN A 224 10.17 7.95 6.81
N ARG A 225 10.37 7.12 7.84
CA ARG A 225 10.58 7.57 9.22
C ARG A 225 11.81 8.46 9.30
N ASP A 226 11.92 9.29 10.33
CA ASP A 226 13.08 10.17 10.53
C ASP A 226 14.31 9.39 11.03
N THR A 227 14.85 8.54 10.18
CA THR A 227 16.05 7.72 10.42
C THR A 227 16.97 7.75 9.21
N ASP A 228 18.29 7.65 9.45
CA ASP A 228 19.30 7.53 8.39
C ASP A 228 19.49 6.06 7.99
N ASP A 229 18.39 5.42 7.60
CA ASP A 229 18.38 4.05 7.13
C ASP A 229 18.83 3.92 5.65
N ASP A 230 18.90 2.68 5.16
CA ASP A 230 19.33 2.38 3.78
C ASP A 230 18.44 3.05 2.73
N ARG A 231 17.13 3.20 3.02
CA ARG A 231 16.17 3.88 2.13
C ARG A 231 16.48 5.36 2.00
N HIS A 232 16.77 6.01 3.13
CA HIS A 232 17.20 7.41 3.14
C HIS A 232 18.50 7.60 2.37
N GLN A 233 19.52 6.79 2.67
CA GLN A 233 20.83 6.86 2.00
C GLN A 233 20.68 6.64 0.48
N PHE A 234 19.86 5.68 0.08
CA PHE A 234 19.56 5.42 -1.33
C PHE A 234 18.93 6.66 -2.00
N LEU A 235 17.87 7.23 -1.45
CA LEU A 235 17.20 8.40 -2.02
C LEU A 235 18.12 9.61 -2.15
N VAL A 236 18.92 9.87 -1.11
CA VAL A 236 19.94 10.96 -1.16
C VAL A 236 20.98 10.68 -2.25
N SER A 237 21.45 9.44 -2.39
CA SER A 237 22.39 9.05 -3.47
C SER A 237 21.82 9.22 -4.87
N GLN A 238 20.46 9.09 -5.00
CA GLN A 238 19.74 9.33 -6.24
C GLN A 238 19.44 10.83 -6.47
N GLY A 239 19.94 11.74 -5.65
CA GLY A 239 19.79 13.18 -5.79
C GLY A 239 18.48 13.75 -5.27
N PHE A 240 17.73 13.00 -4.46
CA PHE A 240 16.56 13.55 -3.78
C PHE A 240 16.96 14.55 -2.69
N GLN A 241 16.31 15.70 -2.69
CA GLN A 241 16.24 16.60 -1.55
C GLN A 241 15.26 16.06 -0.53
N TRP A 242 15.36 16.49 0.73
CA TRP A 242 14.49 16.02 1.78
C TRP A 242 14.26 17.06 2.88
N ALA A 243 13.15 16.93 3.60
CA ALA A 243 12.81 17.72 4.78
C ALA A 243 11.98 16.89 5.75
N ARG A 244 11.86 17.37 6.99
CA ARG A 244 11.03 16.78 8.03
C ARG A 244 9.66 17.44 8.09
N PHE A 245 8.66 16.67 8.54
CA PHE A 245 7.36 17.20 8.95
C PHE A 245 6.72 16.25 9.98
N GLU A 246 5.67 16.74 10.66
CA GLU A 246 4.98 15.95 11.67
C GLU A 246 3.74 15.26 11.08
N GLU A 247 3.67 13.95 11.25
CA GLU A 247 2.51 13.13 10.92
C GLU A 247 1.74 12.84 12.22
N PRO A 248 0.43 13.14 12.29
CA PRO A 248 -0.34 12.97 13.51
C PRO A 248 -0.29 11.53 14.03
N ARG A 249 0.05 11.36 15.32
CA ARG A 249 0.19 10.10 16.05
C ARG A 249 1.33 9.18 15.61
N ASP A 250 1.96 9.42 14.46
CA ASP A 250 3.03 8.56 13.95
C ASP A 250 4.40 9.26 13.97
N GLY A 251 4.43 10.52 14.44
CA GLY A 251 5.63 11.30 14.70
C GLY A 251 6.29 11.88 13.47
N THR A 252 7.57 12.25 13.62
CA THR A 252 8.32 12.91 12.57
C THR A 252 8.57 11.97 11.40
N LYS A 253 8.23 12.44 10.20
CA LYS A 253 8.48 11.77 8.93
C LYS A 253 9.39 12.60 8.05
N ARG A 254 9.97 11.96 7.04
CA ARG A 254 10.70 12.62 5.97
C ARG A 254 9.86 12.67 4.71
N LYS A 255 9.93 13.77 3.98
CA LYS A 255 9.47 13.90 2.60
C LYS A 255 10.67 14.10 1.69
N TYR A 256 10.57 13.56 0.48
CA TYR A 256 11.65 13.60 -0.50
C TYR A 256 11.13 14.12 -1.83
N TRP A 257 11.95 14.87 -2.56
CA TRP A 257 11.60 15.34 -3.90
C TRP A 257 12.85 15.55 -4.75
N ARG A 258 12.69 15.39 -6.05
CA ARG A 258 13.72 15.73 -7.05
C ARG A 258 13.07 16.09 -8.38
N THR A 259 13.84 16.75 -9.25
CA THR A 259 13.51 16.91 -10.68
C THR A 259 13.98 15.66 -11.44
N ALA A 260 13.15 15.14 -12.36
CA ALA A 260 13.46 14.00 -13.20
C ALA A 260 14.40 14.37 -14.37
#